data_064b2e06a4e8c7492b53c56409743ce9
#
_entry.id   064b2e06a4e8c7492b53c56409743ce9
#
_cell.length_a   1.000
_cell.length_b   1.000
_cell.length_c   1.000
_cell.angle_alpha   90.00
_cell.angle_beta   90.00
_cell.angle_gamma   90.00
#
_symmetry.space_group_name_H-M   'P 1'
#
loop_
_entity.id
_entity.type
_entity.pdbx_description
1 polymer ?
#
loop_
_entity_poly.entity_id
_entity_poly.type
_entity_poly.pdbx_seq_one_letter_code
_entity_poly.pdbx_strand_id
1 'polypeptide(L)'
;GFVGAALNVERIEFGFDIEKINLKRPFAKLAKHFYHLDEVNLITQDQQSAERFFRIWTLKEALAKATSQPIAKLLSPNVFTELERANLTALSCQYHEFDISVVSDKSTDWQCSVVNSTAQLRGVLNF
;
A
#
# COMPACT_ATOMS: atom_id res chain seq x y z
N GLY A 1 19.39 4.57 -0.40
CA GLY A 1 17.97 4.66 -0.66
C GLY A 1 17.33 3.32 -1.05
N PHE A 2 16.02 3.29 -1.00
CA PHE A 2 15.25 2.13 -1.43
C PHE A 2 14.45 2.45 -2.68
N VAL A 3 14.40 1.49 -3.60
CA VAL A 3 13.54 1.52 -4.77
C VAL A 3 12.67 0.27 -4.75
N GLY A 4 11.37 0.45 -4.86
CA GLY A 4 10.41 -0.63 -5.03
C GLY A 4 9.92 -0.68 -6.47
N ALA A 5 9.73 -1.87 -7.01
CA ALA A 5 9.12 -2.09 -8.30
C ALA A 5 8.17 -3.28 -8.26
N ALA A 6 7.05 -3.16 -8.92
CA ALA A 6 6.11 -4.25 -9.11
C ALA A 6 5.95 -4.55 -10.60
N LEU A 7 5.96 -5.82 -10.95
CA LEU A 7 5.85 -6.29 -12.33
C LEU A 7 4.73 -7.33 -12.44
N ASN A 8 3.94 -7.23 -13.50
CA ASN A 8 2.95 -8.23 -13.81
C ASN A 8 3.01 -8.60 -15.30
N VAL A 9 3.09 -9.89 -15.58
CA VAL A 9 3.21 -10.41 -16.95
C VAL A 9 1.85 -10.67 -17.62
N GLU A 10 0.77 -10.68 -16.84
CA GLU A 10 -0.58 -11.00 -17.33
C GLU A 10 -1.36 -9.79 -17.87
N ARG A 11 -0.71 -8.63 -17.91
CA ARG A 11 -1.31 -7.36 -18.39
C ARG A 11 -2.59 -6.96 -17.66
N ILE A 12 -2.66 -7.21 -16.36
CA ILE A 12 -3.74 -6.73 -15.51
C ILE A 12 -3.43 -5.32 -14.99
N GLU A 13 -4.48 -4.59 -14.65
CA GLU A 13 -4.32 -3.33 -13.94
C GLU A 13 -3.97 -3.62 -12.47
N PHE A 14 -2.98 -2.92 -11.96
CA PHE A 14 -2.59 -2.98 -10.56
C PHE A 14 -2.03 -1.64 -10.09
N GLY A 15 -2.01 -1.46 -8.77
CA GLY A 15 -1.37 -0.31 -8.13
C GLY A 15 -0.35 -0.79 -7.10
N PHE A 16 0.73 -0.07 -6.99
CA PHE A 16 1.82 -0.36 -6.06
C PHE A 16 2.25 0.93 -5.37
N ASP A 17 2.43 0.86 -4.06
CA ASP A 17 2.98 1.96 -3.27
C ASP A 17 3.94 1.46 -2.21
N ILE A 18 4.97 2.25 -1.93
CA ILE A 18 5.95 2.03 -0.87
C ILE A 18 6.23 3.34 -0.17
N GLU A 19 6.15 3.33 1.17
CA GLU A 19 6.36 4.50 1.98
C GLU A 19 7.28 4.19 3.17
N LYS A 20 8.19 5.11 3.45
CA LYS A 20 8.99 5.05 4.67
C LYS A 20 8.14 5.48 5.86
N ILE A 21 8.06 4.62 6.87
CA ILE A 21 7.35 4.92 8.11
C ILE A 21 8.11 6.01 8.87
N ASN A 22 7.50 7.17 9.00
CA ASN A 22 8.07 8.31 9.72
C ASN A 22 7.40 8.48 11.08
N LEU A 23 8.10 8.10 12.13
CA LEU A 23 7.58 8.13 13.51
C LEU A 23 7.37 9.55 14.08
N LYS A 24 7.87 10.58 13.40
CA LYS A 24 7.82 11.98 13.87
C LYS A 24 6.60 12.76 13.41
N ARG A 25 5.75 12.19 12.55
CA ARG A 25 4.54 12.86 12.07
C ARG A 25 3.41 12.76 13.08
N PRO A 26 2.52 13.76 13.15
CA PRO A 26 1.35 13.73 14.02
C PRO A 26 0.22 12.88 13.42
N PHE A 27 0.39 11.56 13.42
CA PHE A 27 -0.49 10.59 12.74
C PHE A 27 -1.96 10.71 13.13
N ALA A 28 -2.23 10.79 14.42
CA ALA A 28 -3.61 10.89 14.91
C ALA A 28 -4.31 12.13 14.37
N LYS A 29 -3.60 13.28 14.33
CA LYS A 29 -4.14 14.53 13.79
C LYS A 29 -4.37 14.43 12.27
N LEU A 30 -3.41 13.90 11.54
CA LEU A 30 -3.51 13.71 10.08
C LEU A 30 -4.65 12.75 9.73
N ALA A 31 -4.75 11.62 10.44
CA ALA A 31 -5.82 10.66 10.24
C ALA A 31 -7.21 11.28 10.49
N LYS A 32 -7.39 12.00 11.60
CA LYS A 32 -8.64 12.69 11.92
C LYS A 32 -9.03 13.73 10.87
N HIS A 33 -8.06 14.34 10.21
CA HIS A 33 -8.32 15.35 9.18
C HIS A 33 -8.69 14.75 7.82
N PHE A 34 -8.08 13.62 7.45
CA PHE A 34 -8.16 13.08 6.09
C PHE A 34 -8.90 11.76 5.95
N TYR A 35 -8.90 10.90 6.99
CA TYR A 35 -9.33 9.52 6.87
C TYR A 35 -10.77 9.28 7.35
N HIS A 36 -11.33 8.17 6.93
CA HIS A 36 -12.61 7.67 7.43
C HIS A 36 -12.54 7.38 8.94
N LEU A 37 -13.66 7.58 9.65
CA LEU A 37 -13.71 7.40 11.10
C LEU A 37 -13.25 6.01 11.55
N ASP A 38 -13.62 4.96 10.84
CA ASP A 38 -13.20 3.59 11.18
C ASP A 38 -11.68 3.42 11.04
N GLU A 39 -11.07 4.04 10.04
CA GLU A 39 -9.61 4.04 9.87
C GLU A 39 -8.92 4.85 10.97
N VAL A 40 -9.48 5.97 11.37
CA VAL A 40 -8.98 6.76 12.50
C VAL A 40 -9.01 5.92 13.77
N ASN A 41 -10.08 5.18 14.01
CA ASN A 41 -10.19 4.30 15.17
C ASN A 41 -9.12 3.20 15.15
N LEU A 42 -8.87 2.57 14.00
CA LEU A 42 -7.80 1.58 13.84
C LEU A 42 -6.41 2.15 14.15
N ILE A 43 -6.14 3.38 13.72
CA ILE A 43 -4.86 4.05 13.93
C ILE A 43 -4.65 4.45 15.40
N THR A 44 -5.71 4.83 16.09
CA THR A 44 -5.61 5.41 17.44
C THR A 44 -5.77 4.39 18.57
N GLN A 45 -6.13 3.14 18.26
CA GLN A 45 -6.46 2.13 19.27
C GLN A 45 -5.26 1.56 20.04
N ASP A 46 -4.06 1.64 19.49
CA ASP A 46 -2.88 1.04 20.12
C ASP A 46 -1.58 1.83 19.86
N GLN A 47 -0.46 1.23 20.30
CA GLN A 47 0.88 1.82 20.20
C GLN A 47 1.47 1.77 18.77
N GLN A 48 0.85 1.06 17.83
CA GLN A 48 1.32 0.91 16.43
C GLN A 48 0.65 1.91 15.48
N SER A 49 0.33 3.09 15.96
CA SER A 49 -0.40 4.10 15.19
C SER A 49 0.33 4.56 13.92
N ALA A 50 1.67 4.64 13.97
CA ALA A 50 2.47 4.99 12.80
C ALA A 50 2.36 3.94 11.70
N GLU A 51 2.59 2.67 12.05
CA GLU A 51 2.52 1.55 11.12
C GLU A 51 1.12 1.43 10.49
N ARG A 52 0.08 1.58 11.29
CA ARG A 52 -1.31 1.54 10.80
C ARG A 52 -1.65 2.71 9.89
N PHE A 53 -1.18 3.91 10.24
CA PHE A 53 -1.35 5.09 9.39
C PHE A 53 -0.72 4.87 8.03
N PHE A 54 0.54 4.44 7.97
CA PHE A 54 1.24 4.20 6.71
C PHE A 54 0.67 3.01 5.94
N ARG A 55 0.19 1.96 6.61
CA ARG A 55 -0.53 0.87 5.96
C ARG A 55 -1.76 1.36 5.22
N ILE A 56 -2.59 2.17 5.86
CA ILE A 56 -3.77 2.75 5.23
C ILE A 56 -3.37 3.71 4.10
N TRP A 57 -2.32 4.50 4.31
CA TRP A 57 -1.81 5.40 3.27
C TRP A 57 -1.35 4.64 2.02
N THR A 58 -0.49 3.63 2.16
CA THR A 58 -0.01 2.84 1.02
C THR A 58 -1.13 2.09 0.32
N LEU A 59 -2.12 1.59 1.06
CA LEU A 59 -3.32 0.98 0.47
C LEU A 59 -4.12 1.98 -0.37
N LYS A 60 -4.34 3.19 0.12
CA LYS A 60 -5.06 4.24 -0.61
C LYS A 60 -4.30 4.66 -1.87
N GLU A 61 -2.99 4.84 -1.77
CA GLU A 61 -2.13 5.18 -2.91
C GLU A 61 -2.10 4.05 -3.94
N ALA A 62 -1.95 2.80 -3.51
CA ALA A 62 -1.97 1.65 -4.40
C ALA A 62 -3.33 1.50 -5.09
N LEU A 63 -4.44 1.70 -4.37
CA LEU A 63 -5.79 1.68 -4.93
C LEU A 63 -6.00 2.82 -5.94
N ALA A 64 -5.52 4.03 -5.63
CA ALA A 64 -5.59 5.17 -6.55
C ALA A 64 -4.88 4.86 -7.87
N LYS A 65 -3.69 4.26 -7.80
CA LYS A 65 -2.93 3.84 -8.99
C LYS A 65 -3.63 2.71 -9.75
N ALA A 66 -4.16 1.70 -9.06
CA ALA A 66 -4.86 0.58 -9.68
C ALA A 66 -6.14 1.02 -10.41
N THR A 67 -6.82 2.05 -9.91
CA THR A 67 -8.09 2.55 -10.46
C THR A 67 -7.94 3.82 -11.30
N SER A 68 -6.72 4.29 -11.50
CA SER A 68 -6.42 5.55 -12.19
C SER A 68 -7.20 6.75 -11.64
N GLN A 69 -7.40 6.78 -10.32
CA GLN A 69 -8.07 7.87 -9.62
C GLN A 69 -7.07 8.77 -8.88
N PRO A 70 -7.35 10.06 -8.73
CA PRO A 70 -6.55 10.92 -7.86
C PRO A 70 -6.71 10.50 -6.40
N ILE A 71 -5.60 10.49 -5.65
CA ILE A 71 -5.59 10.12 -4.23
C ILE A 71 -6.58 10.95 -3.38
N ALA A 72 -6.80 12.19 -3.76
CA ALA A 72 -7.74 13.07 -3.05
C ALA A 72 -9.17 12.49 -2.95
N LYS A 73 -9.60 11.68 -3.91
CA LYS A 73 -10.90 11.01 -3.87
C LYS A 73 -10.96 9.83 -2.92
N LEU A 74 -9.81 9.27 -2.55
CA LEU A 74 -9.69 8.08 -1.72
C LEU A 74 -9.26 8.37 -0.28
N LEU A 75 -8.98 9.62 0.06
CA LEU A 75 -8.55 9.98 1.42
C LEU A 75 -9.67 9.78 2.44
N SER A 76 -10.86 10.31 2.20
CA SER A 76 -11.98 10.23 3.16
C SER A 76 -12.79 8.93 3.13
N PRO A 77 -12.99 8.24 1.99
CA PRO A 77 -13.65 6.93 2.01
C PRO A 77 -12.81 5.87 2.74
N ASN A 78 -13.50 4.87 3.32
CA ASN A 78 -12.84 3.70 3.90
C ASN A 78 -12.20 2.84 2.81
N VAL A 79 -10.88 2.64 2.87
CA VAL A 79 -10.13 1.93 1.83
C VAL A 79 -10.59 0.48 1.63
N PHE A 80 -10.98 -0.19 2.70
CA PHE A 80 -11.45 -1.59 2.63
C PHE A 80 -12.79 -1.68 1.90
N THR A 81 -13.70 -0.74 2.15
CA THR A 81 -14.97 -0.63 1.41
C THR A 81 -14.73 -0.30 -0.06
N GLU A 82 -13.79 0.58 -0.35
CA GLU A 82 -13.47 0.93 -1.74
C GLU A 82 -12.83 -0.24 -2.51
N LEU A 83 -11.97 -1.04 -1.85
CA LEU A 83 -11.44 -2.28 -2.43
C LEU A 83 -12.54 -3.27 -2.80
N GLU A 84 -13.50 -3.48 -1.90
CA GLU A 84 -14.64 -4.36 -2.16
C GLU A 84 -15.51 -3.84 -3.30
N ARG A 85 -15.82 -2.53 -3.29
CA ARG A 85 -16.61 -1.89 -4.34
C ARG A 85 -15.96 -2.01 -5.72
N ALA A 86 -14.65 -1.89 -5.79
CA ALA A 86 -13.87 -2.04 -7.02
C ALA A 86 -13.64 -3.52 -7.41
N ASN A 87 -14.05 -4.48 -6.58
CA ASN A 87 -13.75 -5.90 -6.72
C ASN A 87 -12.24 -6.19 -6.82
N LEU A 88 -11.46 -5.47 -6.02
CA LEU A 88 -10.01 -5.59 -5.95
C LEU A 88 -9.58 -6.19 -4.61
N THR A 89 -8.36 -6.73 -4.59
CA THR A 89 -7.72 -7.22 -3.38
C THR A 89 -6.38 -6.52 -3.18
N ALA A 90 -5.88 -6.59 -1.95
CA ALA A 90 -4.59 -6.01 -1.60
C ALA A 90 -3.70 -7.02 -0.90
N LEU A 91 -2.42 -6.96 -1.22
CA LEU A 91 -1.36 -7.60 -0.45
C LEU A 91 -0.48 -6.50 0.14
N SER A 92 -0.25 -6.57 1.45
CA SER A 92 0.60 -5.60 2.14
C SER A 92 1.65 -6.30 2.97
N CYS A 93 2.83 -5.70 3.04
CA CYS A 93 3.90 -6.15 3.90
C CYS A 93 4.71 -4.97 4.44
N GLN A 94 5.48 -5.23 5.48
CA GLN A 94 6.45 -4.29 5.99
C GLN A 94 7.84 -4.88 5.82
N TYR A 95 8.75 -4.08 5.29
CA TYR A 95 10.16 -4.44 5.17
C TYR A 95 11.01 -3.33 5.80
N HIS A 96 11.67 -3.64 6.91
CA HIS A 96 12.33 -2.65 7.76
C HIS A 96 11.37 -1.50 8.11
N GLU A 97 11.78 -0.26 7.82
CA GLU A 97 10.96 0.94 8.05
C GLU A 97 10.03 1.30 6.86
N PHE A 98 9.83 0.39 5.90
CA PHE A 98 8.97 0.64 4.75
C PHE A 98 7.68 -0.17 4.85
N ASP A 99 6.56 0.48 4.60
CA ASP A 99 5.29 -0.18 4.35
C ASP A 99 5.04 -0.26 2.84
N ILE A 100 4.59 -1.40 2.38
CA ILE A 100 4.44 -1.72 0.96
C ILE A 100 3.05 -2.29 0.76
N SER A 101 2.35 -1.80 -0.26
CA SER A 101 1.05 -2.35 -0.66
C SER A 101 0.98 -2.52 -2.17
N VAL A 102 0.34 -3.60 -2.60
CA VAL A 102 -0.06 -3.83 -3.99
C VAL A 102 -1.55 -4.12 -4.03
N VAL A 103 -2.24 -3.52 -4.97
CA VAL A 103 -3.69 -3.69 -5.22
C VAL A 103 -3.88 -4.21 -6.63
N SER A 104 -4.64 -5.26 -6.78
CA SER A 104 -4.94 -5.86 -8.08
C SER A 104 -6.26 -6.63 -8.05
N ASP A 105 -6.63 -7.26 -9.16
CA ASP A 105 -7.77 -8.16 -9.15
C ASP A 105 -7.53 -9.39 -8.25
N LYS A 106 -8.60 -10.07 -7.89
CA LYS A 106 -8.57 -11.20 -6.93
C LYS A 106 -7.92 -12.47 -7.48
N SER A 107 -7.64 -12.53 -8.79
CA SER A 107 -7.03 -13.70 -9.43
C SER A 107 -5.50 -13.69 -9.37
N THR A 108 -4.91 -12.56 -9.00
CA THR A 108 -3.45 -12.38 -9.02
C THR A 108 -2.81 -12.82 -7.70
N ASP A 109 -1.80 -13.67 -7.81
CA ASP A 109 -0.93 -14.06 -6.70
C ASP A 109 0.40 -13.29 -6.80
N TRP A 110 0.70 -12.48 -5.78
CA TRP A 110 1.87 -11.64 -5.74
C TRP A 110 2.97 -12.26 -4.89
N GLN A 111 4.20 -12.23 -5.40
CA GLN A 111 5.39 -12.60 -4.64
C GLN A 111 6.25 -11.36 -4.36
N CYS A 112 6.74 -11.24 -3.14
CA CYS A 112 7.66 -10.19 -2.73
C CYS A 112 9.06 -10.76 -2.59
N SER A 113 10.04 -10.11 -3.23
CA SER A 113 11.45 -10.48 -3.13
C SER A 113 12.31 -9.25 -2.89
N VAL A 114 13.34 -9.41 -2.06
CA VAL A 114 14.34 -8.36 -1.83
C VAL A 114 15.56 -8.66 -2.71
N VAL A 115 15.98 -7.67 -3.46
CA VAL A 115 17.06 -7.80 -4.43
C VAL A 115 18.19 -6.82 -4.09
N ASN A 116 19.40 -7.34 -3.87
CA ASN A 116 20.58 -6.56 -3.51
C ASN A 116 21.59 -6.44 -4.66
N SER A 117 21.38 -7.12 -5.78
CA SER A 117 22.28 -7.09 -6.93
C SER A 117 21.53 -7.35 -8.24
N THR A 118 22.15 -6.96 -9.35
CA THR A 118 21.62 -7.24 -10.69
C THR A 118 21.50 -8.75 -10.95
N ALA A 119 22.41 -9.56 -10.43
CA ALA A 119 22.36 -11.01 -10.57
C ALA A 119 21.13 -11.61 -9.86
N GLN A 120 20.82 -11.14 -8.64
CA GLN A 120 19.62 -11.54 -7.93
C GLN A 120 18.34 -11.09 -8.66
N LEU A 121 18.33 -9.86 -9.21
CA LEU A 121 17.19 -9.38 -9.99
C LEU A 121 16.93 -10.28 -11.20
N ARG A 122 17.98 -10.66 -11.94
CA ARG A 122 17.84 -11.58 -13.07
C ARG A 122 17.29 -12.94 -12.65
N GLY A 123 17.73 -13.47 -11.51
CA GLY A 123 17.20 -14.72 -10.96
C GLY A 123 15.72 -14.65 -10.64
N VAL A 124 15.26 -13.55 -10.01
CA VAL A 124 13.85 -13.33 -9.68
C VAL A 124 12.99 -13.20 -10.93
N LEU A 125 13.49 -12.53 -11.97
CA LEU A 125 12.77 -12.31 -13.22
C LEU A 125 12.95 -13.45 -14.25
N ASN A 126 13.73 -14.48 -13.92
CA ASN A 126 14.02 -15.61 -14.83
C ASN A 126 14.66 -15.18 -16.16
N PHE A 127 15.54 -14.23 -16.09
CA PHE A 127 16.30 -13.78 -17.27
C PHE A 127 17.57 -14.61 -17.48
#